data_b24c649e6e3c71083f51fab31555e5e0
#
_entry.id   b24c649e6e3c71083f51fab31555e5e0
#
_cell.length_a   1.000
_cell.length_b   1.000
_cell.length_c   1.000
_cell.angle_alpha   90.00
_cell.angle_beta   90.00
_cell.angle_gamma   90.00
#
_symmetry.space_group_name_H-M   'P 1'
#
loop_
_entity.id
_entity.type
_entity.pdbx_description
1 polymer ?
#
loop_
_entity_poly.entity_id
_entity_poly.type
_entity_poly.pdbx_seq_one_letter_code
_entity_poly.pdbx_strand_id
1 'polypeptide(L)'
;DSSYYNTGEIVLMKKLPYRIVRNGKGDTRSIVKKTNIMGFTCLEQDCIYTDFPESVQEGDIIEFGNVGGYSIVSKPPFIQPNCKILSITPEGDLVEIKRQETYEDIFQTFNFNL
;
A
#
# COMPACT_ATOMS: atom_id res chain seq x y z
N ASP A 1 -5.62 1.98 2.51
CA ASP A 1 -4.57 2.20 3.50
C ASP A 1 -3.32 1.45 3.11
N SER A 2 -2.22 2.15 2.88
CA SER A 2 -0.94 1.58 2.46
C SER A 2 0.21 2.41 3.02
N SER A 3 1.44 1.93 2.84
CA SER A 3 2.66 2.60 3.23
C SER A 3 3.73 2.37 2.15
N TYR A 4 4.76 3.20 2.11
CA TYR A 4 5.88 2.97 1.20
C TYR A 4 6.57 1.62 1.46
N TYR A 5 6.47 1.07 2.66
CA TYR A 5 6.91 -0.30 2.95
C TYR A 5 6.21 -1.36 2.11
N ASN A 6 4.98 -1.11 1.67
CA ASN A 6 4.25 -2.04 0.80
C ASN A 6 4.73 -2.00 -0.65
N THR A 7 5.38 -0.93 -1.04
CA THR A 7 5.86 -0.71 -2.41
C THR A 7 7.34 -1.05 -2.59
N GLY A 8 8.05 -1.25 -1.47
CA GLY A 8 9.49 -1.56 -1.47
C GLY A 8 10.38 -0.34 -1.75
N GLU A 9 11.68 -0.55 -1.73
CA GLU A 9 12.67 0.54 -1.87
C GLU A 9 12.62 1.28 -3.21
N ILE A 10 12.00 0.69 -4.22
CA ILE A 10 11.88 1.29 -5.56
C ILE A 10 11.10 2.60 -5.52
N VAL A 11 10.20 2.77 -4.58
CA VAL A 11 9.41 4.00 -4.43
C VAL A 11 10.26 5.24 -4.18
N LEU A 12 11.38 5.08 -3.50
CA LEU A 12 12.30 6.17 -3.19
C LEU A 12 13.04 6.72 -4.43
N MET A 13 13.04 5.98 -5.53
CA MET A 13 13.89 6.27 -6.68
C MET A 13 13.12 6.64 -7.95
N LYS A 14 11.85 6.27 -8.07
CA LYS A 14 11.09 6.46 -9.33
C LYS A 14 9.60 6.60 -9.08
N LYS A 15 8.94 7.34 -9.95
CA LYS A 15 7.48 7.39 -10.03
C LYS A 15 6.96 6.04 -10.50
N LEU A 16 6.17 5.37 -9.66
CA LEU A 16 5.58 4.08 -9.97
C LEU A 16 4.50 4.22 -11.05
N PRO A 17 4.36 3.24 -11.95
CA PRO A 17 3.15 3.14 -12.76
C PRO A 17 1.93 3.00 -11.86
N TYR A 18 0.85 3.66 -12.23
CA TYR A 18 -0.36 3.62 -11.42
C TYR A 18 -1.62 3.57 -12.30
N ARG A 19 -2.72 3.12 -11.68
CA ARG A 19 -4.08 3.22 -12.20
C ARG A 19 -5.00 3.70 -11.09
N ILE A 20 -5.95 4.57 -11.42
CA ILE A 20 -6.96 5.04 -10.47
C ILE A 20 -8.30 4.39 -10.79
N VAL A 21 -8.89 3.76 -9.79
CA VAL A 21 -10.28 3.30 -9.83
C VAL A 21 -11.12 4.31 -9.08
N ARG A 22 -11.93 5.08 -9.80
CA ARG A 22 -12.78 6.14 -9.24
C ARG A 22 -13.99 5.54 -8.52
N ASN A 23 -14.36 6.11 -7.39
CA ASN A 23 -15.46 5.58 -6.57
C ASN A 23 -16.87 5.87 -7.11
N GLY A 24 -16.99 6.61 -8.22
CA GLY A 24 -18.26 6.93 -8.88
C GLY A 24 -19.16 7.93 -8.12
N LYS A 25 -18.78 8.39 -6.93
CA LYS A 25 -19.46 9.49 -6.26
C LYS A 25 -19.10 10.79 -6.97
N GLY A 26 -20.06 11.70 -7.06
CA GLY A 26 -19.93 12.97 -7.78
C GLY A 26 -18.58 13.66 -7.55
N ASP A 27 -18.05 14.25 -8.59
CA ASP A 27 -16.71 14.82 -8.59
C ASP A 27 -16.65 16.06 -7.67
N THR A 28 -16.13 15.86 -6.46
CA THR A 28 -15.88 16.95 -5.51
C THR A 28 -14.41 17.35 -5.47
N ARG A 29 -13.62 16.85 -6.43
CA ARG A 29 -12.18 17.12 -6.47
C ARG A 29 -11.91 18.59 -6.69
N SER A 30 -11.20 19.18 -5.77
CA SER A 30 -10.56 20.48 -6.02
C SER A 30 -9.48 20.30 -7.08
N ILE A 31 -9.28 21.29 -7.92
CA ILE A 31 -8.16 21.32 -8.86
C ILE A 31 -6.88 21.54 -8.05
N VAL A 32 -6.36 20.45 -7.49
CA VAL A 32 -5.06 20.44 -6.84
C VAL A 32 -4.03 20.13 -7.91
N LYS A 33 -3.16 21.10 -8.20
CA LYS A 33 -2.16 20.95 -9.26
C LYS A 33 -1.14 19.84 -8.99
N LYS A 34 -0.88 19.55 -7.73
CA LYS A 34 0.06 18.51 -7.27
C LYS A 34 -0.31 18.09 -5.86
N THR A 35 -0.25 16.81 -5.59
CA THR A 35 -0.43 16.25 -4.26
C THR A 35 0.61 15.17 -3.98
N ASN A 36 0.84 14.87 -2.72
CA ASN A 36 1.65 13.73 -2.31
C ASN A 36 0.72 12.62 -1.82
N ILE A 37 0.97 11.39 -2.24
CA ILE A 37 0.29 10.23 -1.71
C ILE A 37 1.10 9.73 -0.53
N MET A 38 0.60 9.98 0.66
CA MET A 38 1.25 9.60 1.92
C MET A 38 0.77 8.22 2.37
N GLY A 39 1.62 7.52 3.11
CA GLY A 39 1.24 6.29 3.80
C GLY A 39 0.53 6.56 5.13
N PHE A 40 0.13 5.47 5.79
CA PHE A 40 -0.59 5.53 7.07
C PHE A 40 0.32 5.62 8.30
N THR A 41 1.63 5.50 8.14
CA THR A 41 2.55 5.49 9.28
C THR A 41 2.85 6.89 9.78
N CYS A 42 3.41 6.99 10.99
CA CYS A 42 3.83 8.27 11.57
C CYS A 42 5.19 8.79 11.04
N LEU A 43 5.78 8.09 10.09
CA LEU A 43 7.06 8.49 9.50
C LEU A 43 6.85 9.60 8.47
N GLU A 44 7.58 10.69 8.58
CA GLU A 44 7.52 11.80 7.62
C GLU A 44 7.89 11.37 6.19
N GLN A 45 8.80 10.40 6.08
CA GLN A 45 9.21 9.84 4.79
C GLN A 45 8.24 8.80 4.23
N ASP A 46 7.15 8.47 4.92
CA ASP A 46 6.14 7.53 4.41
C ASP A 46 5.32 8.17 3.30
N CYS A 47 6.00 8.45 2.20
CA CYS A 47 5.42 9.01 0.99
C CYS A 47 5.54 8.00 -0.14
N ILE A 48 4.40 7.53 -0.64
CA ILE A 48 4.31 6.53 -1.70
C ILE A 48 4.56 7.17 -3.07
N TYR A 49 4.11 8.41 -3.25
CA TYR A 49 4.26 9.12 -4.52
C TYR A 49 4.33 10.63 -4.28
N THR A 50 5.38 11.27 -4.78
CA THR A 50 5.54 12.72 -4.71
C THR A 50 5.04 13.39 -6.00
N ASP A 51 4.47 14.58 -5.88
CA ASP A 51 3.94 15.34 -7.02
C ASP A 51 2.98 14.50 -7.89
N PHE A 52 2.05 13.78 -7.25
CA PHE A 52 1.07 12.96 -7.96
C PHE A 52 0.27 13.83 -8.95
N PRO A 53 0.22 13.46 -10.24
CA PRO A 53 -0.23 14.38 -11.27
C PRO A 53 -1.74 14.52 -11.38
N GLU A 54 -2.50 13.64 -10.70
CA GLU A 54 -3.96 13.62 -10.79
C GLU A 54 -4.61 13.99 -9.46
N SER A 55 -5.79 14.60 -9.55
CA SER A 55 -6.64 14.81 -8.38
C SER A 55 -7.26 13.49 -7.93
N VAL A 56 -7.26 13.28 -6.63
CA VAL A 56 -7.89 12.13 -5.97
C VAL A 56 -8.84 12.62 -4.90
N GLN A 57 -9.83 11.80 -4.57
CA GLN A 57 -10.79 12.08 -3.51
C GLN A 57 -10.95 10.84 -2.62
N GLU A 58 -11.54 11.04 -1.46
CA GLU A 58 -11.84 9.95 -0.54
C GLU A 58 -12.69 8.87 -1.22
N GLY A 59 -12.25 7.61 -1.07
CA GLY A 59 -12.87 6.45 -1.67
C GLY A 59 -12.32 6.05 -3.05
N ASP A 60 -11.48 6.88 -3.67
CA ASP A 60 -10.72 6.44 -4.86
C ASP A 60 -9.69 5.39 -4.46
N ILE A 61 -9.46 4.41 -5.33
CA ILE A 61 -8.42 3.38 -5.15
C ILE A 61 -7.30 3.67 -6.14
N ILE A 62 -6.07 3.74 -5.63
CA ILE A 62 -4.88 3.88 -6.46
C ILE A 62 -4.16 2.54 -6.48
N GLU A 63 -4.01 1.95 -7.65
CA GLU A 63 -3.20 0.77 -7.86
C GLU A 63 -1.81 1.19 -8.32
N PHE A 64 -0.78 0.72 -7.63
CA PHE A 64 0.60 0.91 -8.05
C PHE A 64 1.15 -0.37 -8.65
N GLY A 65 1.73 -0.26 -9.84
CA GLY A 65 2.40 -1.35 -10.54
C GLY A 65 3.89 -1.43 -10.22
N ASN A 66 4.52 -2.54 -10.64
CA ASN A 66 5.96 -2.80 -10.49
C ASN A 66 6.44 -2.78 -9.02
N VAL A 67 5.55 -3.10 -8.10
CA VAL A 67 5.84 -3.30 -6.68
C VAL A 67 5.91 -4.81 -6.40
N GLY A 68 6.89 -5.31 -5.75
CA GLY A 68 6.96 -6.76 -5.48
C GLY A 68 8.40 -7.24 -5.23
N GLY A 69 9.35 -6.58 -5.84
CA GLY A 69 10.75 -6.83 -5.54
C GLY A 69 11.06 -6.42 -4.11
N TYR A 70 11.40 -7.39 -3.27
CA TYR A 70 11.72 -7.23 -1.84
C TYR A 70 10.55 -6.78 -0.95
N SER A 71 9.41 -6.37 -1.47
CA SER A 71 8.29 -5.84 -0.68
C SER A 71 7.78 -6.81 0.37
N ILE A 72 7.70 -8.11 0.05
CA ILE A 72 7.17 -9.13 0.97
C ILE A 72 8.15 -9.44 2.10
N VAL A 73 9.43 -9.56 1.78
CA VAL A 73 10.46 -10.02 2.73
C VAL A 73 11.09 -8.88 3.53
N SER A 74 11.07 -7.67 3.01
CA SER A 74 11.67 -6.49 3.65
C SER A 74 10.68 -5.61 4.37
N LYS A 75 9.38 -5.90 4.26
CA LYS A 75 8.35 -5.10 4.92
C LYS A 75 8.24 -5.46 6.40
N PRO A 76 8.57 -4.55 7.32
CA PRO A 76 8.27 -4.76 8.73
C PRO A 76 6.76 -4.64 8.99
N PRO A 77 6.22 -5.34 10.00
CA PRO A 77 4.86 -5.13 10.47
C PRO A 77 4.79 -3.87 11.35
N PHE A 78 5.11 -2.71 10.76
CA PHE A 78 5.19 -1.44 11.47
C PHE A 78 3.80 -0.81 11.58
N ILE A 79 3.35 -0.56 12.81
CA ILE A 79 2.03 -0.03 13.21
C ILE A 79 0.90 -1.03 12.93
N GLN A 80 0.90 -1.69 11.77
CA GLN A 80 -0.13 -2.65 11.39
C GLN A 80 0.50 -3.96 10.91
N PRO A 81 -0.16 -5.11 11.17
CA PRO A 81 0.21 -6.39 10.60
C PRO A 81 0.23 -6.34 9.06
N ASN A 82 1.02 -7.21 8.46
CA ASN A 82 1.14 -7.26 7.01
C ASN A 82 -0.18 -7.70 6.35
N CYS A 83 -0.50 -7.07 5.22
CA CYS A 83 -1.70 -7.36 4.47
C CYS A 83 -1.67 -8.76 3.83
N LYS A 84 -2.85 -9.23 3.42
CA LYS A 84 -2.99 -10.44 2.61
C LYS A 84 -2.36 -10.26 1.23
N ILE A 85 -2.00 -11.39 0.60
CA ILE A 85 -1.49 -11.43 -0.77
C ILE A 85 -2.40 -12.33 -1.58
N LEU A 86 -2.86 -11.81 -2.69
CA LEU A 86 -3.68 -12.52 -3.66
C LEU A 86 -2.87 -12.76 -4.93
N SER A 87 -3.07 -13.90 -5.54
CA SER A 87 -2.63 -14.20 -6.90
C SER A 87 -3.82 -14.15 -7.84
N ILE A 88 -3.57 -13.80 -9.08
CA ILE A 88 -4.55 -13.91 -10.17
C ILE A 88 -4.14 -15.10 -11.01
N THR A 89 -5.05 -16.09 -11.14
CA THR A 89 -4.81 -17.25 -11.99
C THR A 89 -4.84 -16.88 -13.48
N PRO A 90 -4.35 -17.74 -14.39
CA PRO A 90 -4.50 -17.51 -15.83
C PRO A 90 -5.96 -17.36 -16.27
N GLU A 91 -6.89 -17.96 -15.56
CA GLU A 91 -8.33 -17.87 -15.78
C GLU A 91 -8.95 -16.58 -15.25
N GLY A 92 -8.19 -15.81 -14.46
CA GLY A 92 -8.63 -14.53 -13.88
C GLY A 92 -9.18 -14.63 -12.46
N ASP A 93 -9.13 -15.81 -11.83
CA ASP A 93 -9.61 -16.00 -10.47
C ASP A 93 -8.61 -15.44 -9.44
N LEU A 94 -9.15 -14.92 -8.34
CA LEU A 94 -8.36 -14.46 -7.20
C LEU A 94 -8.15 -15.61 -6.20
N VAL A 95 -6.89 -15.93 -5.95
CA VAL A 95 -6.51 -16.96 -4.96
C VAL A 95 -5.68 -16.30 -3.85
N GLU A 96 -6.08 -16.50 -2.60
CA GLU A 96 -5.29 -16.04 -1.46
C GLU A 96 -4.08 -16.96 -1.26
N ILE A 97 -2.87 -16.42 -1.46
CA ILE A 97 -1.61 -17.12 -1.25
C ILE A 97 -0.96 -16.79 0.09
N LYS A 98 -1.38 -15.69 0.71
CA LYS A 98 -1.01 -15.31 2.08
C LYS A 98 -2.20 -14.61 2.72
N ARG A 99 -2.64 -15.10 3.88
CA ARG A 99 -3.66 -14.41 4.68
C ARG A 99 -3.09 -13.11 5.27
N GLN A 100 -3.95 -12.24 5.70
CA GLN A 100 -3.55 -11.10 6.52
C GLN A 100 -2.93 -11.58 7.83
N GLU A 101 -1.85 -10.95 8.26
CA GLU A 101 -1.28 -11.16 9.57
C GLU A 101 -2.16 -10.56 10.66
N THR A 102 -2.05 -11.15 11.84
CA THR A 102 -2.65 -10.64 13.07
C THR A 102 -1.55 -10.12 14.02
N TYR A 103 -1.92 -9.48 15.10
CA TYR A 103 -0.94 -9.08 16.13
C TYR A 103 -0.31 -10.30 16.81
N GLU A 104 -1.04 -11.41 16.92
CA GLU A 104 -0.49 -12.67 17.43
C GLU A 104 0.65 -13.19 16.56
N ASP A 105 0.55 -13.07 15.24
CA ASP A 105 1.64 -13.47 14.33
C ASP A 105 2.90 -12.64 14.57
N ILE A 106 2.76 -11.35 14.89
CA ILE A 106 3.88 -10.44 15.15
C ILE A 106 4.56 -10.82 16.46
N PHE A 107 3.77 -11.11 17.49
CA PHE A 107 4.27 -11.32 18.85
C PHE A 107 4.52 -12.78 19.22
N GLN A 108 4.33 -13.73 18.30
CA GLN A 108 4.46 -15.16 18.58
C GLN A 108 5.84 -15.58 19.13
N THR A 109 6.89 -14.79 18.87
CA THR A 109 8.24 -15.05 19.36
C THR A 109 8.52 -14.43 20.74
N PHE A 110 7.60 -13.63 21.25
CA PHE A 110 7.73 -12.97 22.53
C PHE A 110 7.18 -13.86 23.65
N ASN A 111 7.87 -13.89 24.77
CA ASN A 111 7.39 -14.55 25.97
C ASN A 111 6.84 -13.50 26.95
N PHE A 112 5.53 -13.45 27.08
CA PHE A 112 4.86 -12.52 28.01
C PHE A 112 4.61 -13.13 29.42
N ASN A 113 4.96 -14.40 29.63
CA ASN A 113 4.84 -15.09 30.93
C ASN A 113 6.15 -14.94 31.73
N LEU A 114 6.47 -13.72 32.12
CA LEU A 114 7.61 -13.43 32.98
C LEU A 114 7.20 -13.36 34.44
#